data_1675ca0186606ee26df22252400f1e3f
#
_entry.id   1675ca0186606ee26df22252400f1e3f
#
_cell.length_a   1.000
_cell.length_b   1.000
_cell.length_c   1.000
_cell.angle_alpha   90.00
_cell.angle_beta   90.00
_cell.angle_gamma   90.00
#
_symmetry.space_group_name_H-M   'P 1'
#
loop_
_entity.id
_entity.type
_entity.pdbx_description
1 polymer ?
#
loop_
_entity_poly.entity_id
_entity_poly.type
_entity_poly.pdbx_seq_one_letter_code
_entity_poly.pdbx_strand_id
1 'polypeptide(L)'
;EAGKNIIGGIETTVENRQLVIRNTNSCNWVRNYNKPINVYIYIPKIWKIFYKSSGNITSLNTMKTDSLKLEAWGGCGRIELDLDLHNGFFYLQQGTADIHLSGNCGVASMHSNDFGLLDARNLQSGYVFISNKSSNDCYVHVKQGLNATIQSIGNIYYTGNPKDIQTTINGPGSVIHF
;
A
#
# COMPACT_ATOMS: atom_id res chain seq x y z
N GLU A 1 -3.13 3.33 22.30
CA GLU A 1 -4.42 3.10 22.96
C GLU A 1 -4.73 1.61 22.91
N ALA A 2 -4.96 0.98 24.04
CA ALA A 2 -5.27 -0.44 24.14
C ALA A 2 -5.91 -0.76 25.50
N GLY A 3 -6.46 -1.97 25.63
CA GLY A 3 -6.92 -2.46 26.94
C GLY A 3 -5.77 -2.58 27.95
N LYS A 4 -6.06 -2.32 29.25
CA LYS A 4 -5.06 -2.28 30.34
C LYS A 4 -4.11 -3.51 30.37
N ASN A 5 -4.63 -4.69 30.06
CA ASN A 5 -3.86 -5.93 30.13
C ASN A 5 -3.05 -6.22 28.84
N ILE A 6 -3.23 -5.40 27.80
CA ILE A 6 -2.61 -5.61 26.47
C ILE A 6 -1.58 -4.52 26.19
N ILE A 7 -1.79 -3.33 26.74
CA ILE A 7 -0.97 -2.15 26.40
C ILE A 7 0.52 -2.35 26.70
N GLY A 8 0.84 -3.11 27.76
CA GLY A 8 2.22 -3.41 28.12
C GLY A 8 2.98 -4.30 27.13
N GLY A 9 2.27 -5.03 26.28
CA GLY A 9 2.89 -5.83 25.21
C GLY A 9 2.91 -5.16 23.84
N ILE A 10 2.51 -3.88 23.77
CA ILE A 10 2.70 -3.08 22.54
C ILE A 10 4.01 -2.33 22.68
N GLU A 11 5.03 -2.81 21.99
CA GLU A 11 6.37 -2.28 22.05
C GLU A 11 6.62 -1.32 20.90
N THR A 12 7.27 -0.19 21.19
CA THR A 12 7.72 0.77 20.18
C THR A 12 9.19 1.07 20.44
N THR A 13 10.05 0.75 19.48
CA THR A 13 11.48 1.00 19.56
C THR A 13 11.95 1.78 18.34
N VAL A 14 13.02 2.57 18.51
CA VAL A 14 13.68 3.23 17.37
C VAL A 14 15.04 2.57 17.17
N GLU A 15 15.18 1.84 16.09
CA GLU A 15 16.38 1.11 15.71
C GLU A 15 16.83 1.56 14.31
N ASN A 16 18.07 2.00 14.17
CA ASN A 16 18.63 2.45 12.88
C ASN A 16 17.76 3.47 12.13
N ARG A 17 17.21 4.45 12.83
CA ARG A 17 16.26 5.47 12.30
C ARG A 17 14.91 4.88 11.82
N GLN A 18 14.57 3.69 12.25
CA GLN A 18 13.27 3.07 11.98
C GLN A 18 12.47 2.97 13.27
N LEU A 19 11.25 3.47 13.25
CA LEU A 19 10.26 3.15 14.28
C LEU A 19 9.74 1.74 14.04
N VAL A 20 10.00 0.87 15.00
CA VAL A 20 9.53 -0.51 14.99
C VAL A 20 8.39 -0.65 15.99
N ILE A 21 7.24 -1.14 15.53
CA ILE A 21 6.07 -1.37 16.36
C ILE A 21 5.79 -2.86 16.36
N ARG A 22 5.75 -3.46 17.55
CA ARG A 22 5.49 -4.90 17.72
C ARG A 22 4.41 -5.13 18.76
N ASN A 23 3.64 -6.18 18.55
CA ASN A 23 2.75 -6.72 19.56
C ASN A 23 3.36 -8.03 20.08
N THR A 24 3.88 -7.99 21.28
CA THR A 24 4.53 -9.14 21.96
C THR A 24 3.61 -9.86 22.92
N ASN A 25 2.33 -9.46 22.99
CA ASN A 25 1.35 -10.16 23.83
C ASN A 25 1.20 -11.63 23.38
N SER A 26 1.32 -12.54 24.32
CA SER A 26 0.92 -13.94 24.13
C SER A 26 -0.60 -14.07 24.19
N CYS A 27 -1.13 -15.12 23.57
CA CYS A 27 -2.57 -15.45 23.60
C CYS A 27 -3.50 -14.33 23.10
N ASN A 28 -3.12 -13.60 22.06
CA ASN A 28 -3.95 -12.54 21.48
C ASN A 28 -5.35 -12.99 21.06
N TRP A 29 -5.57 -14.28 20.85
CA TRP A 29 -6.85 -14.88 20.47
C TRP A 29 -7.91 -14.89 21.58
N VAL A 30 -7.53 -14.75 22.87
CA VAL A 30 -8.47 -14.65 24.00
C VAL A 30 -8.84 -13.21 24.38
N ARG A 31 -8.31 -12.20 23.68
CA ARG A 31 -8.62 -10.80 23.98
C ARG A 31 -10.06 -10.43 23.60
N ASN A 32 -10.58 -9.42 24.26
CA ASN A 32 -11.83 -8.79 23.85
C ASN A 32 -11.61 -7.95 22.58
N TYR A 33 -12.07 -8.43 21.43
CA TYR A 33 -11.90 -7.78 20.13
C TYR A 33 -12.71 -6.48 19.97
N ASN A 34 -13.70 -6.23 20.85
CA ASN A 34 -14.42 -4.95 20.87
C ASN A 34 -13.56 -3.79 21.42
N LYS A 35 -12.40 -4.09 21.97
CA LYS A 35 -11.42 -3.09 22.39
C LYS A 35 -10.26 -3.05 21.39
N PRO A 36 -10.22 -2.05 20.49
CA PRO A 36 -9.17 -1.95 19.49
C PRO A 36 -7.81 -1.70 20.14
N ILE A 37 -6.76 -2.03 19.42
CA ILE A 37 -5.39 -1.59 19.69
C ILE A 37 -5.07 -0.55 18.64
N ASN A 38 -4.96 0.72 19.03
CA ASN A 38 -4.62 1.82 18.15
C ASN A 38 -3.26 2.39 18.53
N VAL A 39 -2.41 2.58 17.53
CA VAL A 39 -1.12 3.26 17.66
C VAL A 39 -1.18 4.50 16.80
N TYR A 40 -1.10 5.66 17.41
CA TYR A 40 -1.08 6.95 16.71
C TYR A 40 0.36 7.42 16.56
N ILE A 41 0.77 7.66 15.32
CA ILE A 41 2.12 8.08 14.99
C ILE A 41 2.07 9.51 14.45
N TYR A 42 2.74 10.43 15.13
CA TYR A 42 2.90 11.81 14.70
C TYR A 42 4.33 12.00 14.21
N ILE A 43 4.48 12.19 12.92
CA ILE A 43 5.80 12.29 12.26
C ILE A 43 5.76 13.39 11.20
N PRO A 44 6.75 14.29 11.16
CA PRO A 44 6.75 15.39 10.18
C PRO A 44 7.02 14.91 8.76
N LYS A 45 7.84 13.91 8.59
CA LYS A 45 8.16 13.29 7.29
C LYS A 45 8.41 11.81 7.45
N ILE A 46 7.89 11.03 6.51
CA ILE A 46 8.15 9.60 6.40
C ILE A 46 8.52 9.31 4.95
N TRP A 47 9.53 8.47 4.74
CA TRP A 47 9.99 8.08 3.41
C TRP A 47 9.82 6.60 3.13
N LYS A 48 9.61 5.79 4.17
CA LYS A 48 9.39 4.34 4.03
C LYS A 48 8.41 3.82 5.08
N ILE A 49 7.48 2.99 4.62
CA ILE A 49 6.63 2.13 5.43
C ILE A 49 6.94 0.69 5.05
N PHE A 50 7.37 -0.12 6.01
CA PHE A 50 7.51 -1.55 5.86
C PHE A 50 6.40 -2.23 6.65
N TYR A 51 5.49 -2.92 5.95
CA TYR A 51 4.32 -3.54 6.55
C TYR A 51 4.46 -5.05 6.54
N LYS A 52 4.36 -5.65 7.73
CA LYS A 52 4.33 -7.10 7.94
C LYS A 52 3.45 -7.40 9.15
N SER A 53 2.14 -7.27 8.99
CA SER A 53 1.20 -7.32 10.11
C SER A 53 -0.19 -7.74 9.64
N SER A 54 -1.10 -7.96 10.60
CA SER A 54 -2.53 -8.11 10.37
C SER A 54 -3.34 -6.85 10.74
N GLY A 55 -2.70 -5.82 11.30
CA GLY A 55 -3.35 -4.56 11.65
C GLY A 55 -3.52 -3.64 10.44
N ASN A 56 -4.47 -2.73 10.51
CA ASN A 56 -4.66 -1.73 9.46
C ASN A 56 -3.72 -0.54 9.65
N ILE A 57 -3.38 0.12 8.54
CA ILE A 57 -2.71 1.43 8.54
C ILE A 57 -3.62 2.41 7.83
N THR A 58 -3.90 3.54 8.47
CA THR A 58 -4.69 4.61 7.87
C THR A 58 -4.00 5.95 8.12
N SER A 59 -3.82 6.75 7.09
CA SER A 59 -3.40 8.13 7.27
C SER A 59 -4.60 8.96 7.74
N LEU A 60 -4.42 9.74 8.82
CA LEU A 60 -5.46 10.62 9.34
C LEU A 60 -5.57 11.94 8.59
N ASN A 61 -4.56 12.25 7.79
CA ASN A 61 -4.47 13.45 6.95
C ASN A 61 -3.61 13.15 5.73
N THR A 62 -3.66 14.03 4.75
CA THR A 62 -2.82 13.92 3.55
C THR A 62 -1.33 13.94 3.91
N MET A 63 -0.63 12.89 3.55
CA MET A 63 0.81 12.76 3.78
C MET A 63 1.59 13.46 2.67
N LYS A 64 2.22 14.59 3.01
CA LYS A 64 3.01 15.39 2.06
C LYS A 64 4.49 15.09 2.20
N THR A 65 5.08 14.51 1.16
CA THR A 65 6.53 14.22 1.11
C THR A 65 7.01 14.10 -0.32
N ASP A 66 8.30 14.29 -0.56
CA ASP A 66 8.85 14.16 -1.92
C ASP A 66 8.79 12.72 -2.42
N SER A 67 9.08 11.77 -1.54
CA SER A 67 9.09 10.35 -1.91
C SER A 67 8.60 9.49 -0.77
N LEU A 68 7.78 8.49 -1.10
CA LEU A 68 7.33 7.45 -0.18
C LEU A 68 7.51 6.08 -0.80
N LYS A 69 8.09 5.15 -0.03
CA LYS A 69 8.13 3.73 -0.35
C LYS A 69 7.28 2.94 0.64
N LEU A 70 6.26 2.25 0.14
CA LEU A 70 5.45 1.30 0.89
C LEU A 70 5.77 -0.12 0.40
N GLU A 71 6.20 -0.97 1.31
CA GLU A 71 6.45 -2.39 1.05
C GLU A 71 5.61 -3.25 1.99
N ALA A 72 4.71 -4.08 1.43
CA ALA A 72 3.92 -5.05 2.17
C ALA A 72 4.48 -6.46 1.97
N TRP A 73 4.90 -7.10 3.08
CA TRP A 73 5.49 -8.44 3.11
C TRP A 73 4.77 -9.35 4.12
N GLY A 74 3.98 -10.29 3.65
CA GLY A 74 3.34 -11.29 4.50
C GLY A 74 2.25 -10.73 5.43
N GLY A 75 1.66 -9.59 5.07
CA GLY A 75 0.55 -8.97 5.80
C GLY A 75 -0.81 -9.34 5.25
N CYS A 76 -1.87 -9.11 6.05
CA CYS A 76 -3.27 -9.36 5.66
C CYS A 76 -4.23 -8.24 6.09
N GLY A 77 -3.73 -7.10 6.52
CA GLY A 77 -4.54 -5.93 6.87
C GLY A 77 -4.76 -5.00 5.68
N ARG A 78 -5.48 -3.92 5.94
CA ARG A 78 -5.78 -2.89 4.96
C ARG A 78 -4.91 -1.65 5.19
N ILE A 79 -4.32 -1.13 4.12
CA ILE A 79 -3.48 0.06 4.13
C ILE A 79 -4.20 1.14 3.33
N GLU A 80 -4.61 2.23 3.98
CA GLU A 80 -5.31 3.35 3.36
C GLU A 80 -4.49 4.63 3.55
N LEU A 81 -3.96 5.17 2.46
CA LEU A 81 -3.12 6.37 2.50
C LEU A 81 -3.67 7.45 1.56
N ASP A 82 -3.82 8.65 2.11
CA ASP A 82 -4.05 9.87 1.34
C ASP A 82 -2.72 10.62 1.18
N LEU A 83 -2.29 10.88 -0.05
CA LEU A 83 -0.92 11.18 -0.42
C LEU A 83 -0.82 12.43 -1.30
N ASP A 84 0.25 13.20 -1.08
CA ASP A 84 0.69 14.28 -1.97
C ASP A 84 2.21 14.16 -2.17
N LEU A 85 2.59 13.48 -3.26
CA LEU A 85 3.95 13.00 -3.52
C LEU A 85 4.48 13.46 -4.88
N HIS A 86 5.80 13.64 -4.99
CA HIS A 86 6.47 13.63 -6.29
C HIS A 86 6.71 12.19 -6.79
N ASN A 87 7.22 11.30 -5.93
CA ASN A 87 7.51 9.91 -6.27
C ASN A 87 6.90 8.93 -5.26
N GLY A 88 6.12 7.97 -5.74
CA GLY A 88 5.54 6.90 -4.95
C GLY A 88 6.04 5.53 -5.39
N PHE A 89 6.44 4.68 -4.44
CA PHE A 89 6.85 3.29 -4.68
C PHE A 89 5.99 2.37 -3.83
N PHE A 90 5.10 1.60 -4.46
CA PHE A 90 4.09 0.81 -3.78
C PHE A 90 4.23 -0.66 -4.17
N TYR A 91 4.74 -1.47 -3.24
CA TYR A 91 5.09 -2.86 -3.50
C TYR A 91 4.31 -3.79 -2.59
N LEU A 92 3.44 -4.59 -3.19
CA LEU A 92 2.76 -5.69 -2.55
C LEU A 92 3.50 -6.97 -2.95
N GLN A 93 4.35 -7.47 -2.02
CA GLN A 93 5.32 -8.53 -2.30
C GLN A 93 4.79 -9.91 -1.94
N GLN A 94 4.19 -10.04 -0.76
CA GLN A 94 3.61 -11.28 -0.25
C GLN A 94 2.42 -11.01 0.64
N GLY A 95 1.47 -11.94 0.69
CA GLY A 95 0.31 -11.90 1.56
C GLY A 95 -0.95 -11.42 0.86
N THR A 96 -1.95 -11.12 1.69
CA THR A 96 -3.30 -10.71 1.25
C THR A 96 -3.65 -9.30 1.73
N ALA A 97 -2.64 -8.47 1.99
CA ALA A 97 -2.86 -7.09 2.38
C ALA A 97 -3.44 -6.27 1.22
N ASP A 98 -4.46 -5.47 1.50
CA ASP A 98 -5.06 -4.55 0.54
C ASP A 98 -4.45 -3.16 0.68
N ILE A 99 -3.99 -2.59 -0.43
CA ILE A 99 -3.43 -1.25 -0.50
C ILE A 99 -4.40 -0.35 -1.25
N HIS A 100 -4.91 0.68 -0.58
CA HIS A 100 -5.77 1.71 -1.14
C HIS A 100 -5.08 3.07 -1.06
N LEU A 101 -4.89 3.70 -2.20
CA LEU A 101 -4.19 4.97 -2.32
C LEU A 101 -5.09 6.05 -2.90
N SER A 102 -5.01 7.25 -2.33
CA SER A 102 -5.73 8.43 -2.79
C SER A 102 -4.84 9.67 -2.81
N GLY A 103 -5.29 10.75 -3.44
CA GLY A 103 -4.61 12.04 -3.50
C GLY A 103 -3.83 12.25 -4.80
N ASN A 104 -2.59 12.75 -4.73
CA ASN A 104 -1.79 13.10 -5.90
C ASN A 104 -0.40 12.47 -5.86
N CYS A 105 0.11 12.06 -7.04
CA CYS A 105 1.46 11.56 -7.20
C CYS A 105 2.03 11.98 -8.56
N GLY A 106 3.25 12.48 -8.60
CA GLY A 106 3.92 12.81 -9.87
C GLY A 106 4.24 11.53 -10.66
N VAL A 107 5.02 10.65 -10.07
CA VAL A 107 5.41 9.36 -10.64
C VAL A 107 5.13 8.23 -9.65
N ALA A 108 4.35 7.24 -10.06
CA ALA A 108 4.02 6.08 -9.25
C ALA A 108 4.61 4.80 -9.84
N SER A 109 5.43 4.09 -9.06
CA SER A 109 5.92 2.76 -9.38
C SER A 109 5.22 1.73 -8.50
N MET A 110 4.54 0.77 -9.13
CA MET A 110 3.66 -0.17 -8.45
C MET A 110 3.98 -1.61 -8.85
N HIS A 111 4.05 -2.50 -7.85
CA HIS A 111 4.24 -3.94 -8.09
C HIS A 111 3.27 -4.73 -7.23
N SER A 112 2.49 -5.58 -7.87
CA SER A 112 1.62 -6.57 -7.22
C SER A 112 2.11 -7.97 -7.56
N ASN A 113 2.61 -8.70 -6.55
CA ASN A 113 3.24 -10.01 -6.74
C ASN A 113 2.45 -11.18 -6.11
N ASP A 114 1.42 -10.90 -5.29
CA ASP A 114 0.68 -11.94 -4.57
C ASP A 114 -0.84 -11.63 -4.55
N PHE A 115 -1.60 -12.11 -3.55
CA PHE A 115 -3.06 -12.15 -3.54
C PHE A 115 -3.75 -10.89 -3.00
N GLY A 116 -3.03 -9.85 -2.60
CA GLY A 116 -3.63 -8.59 -2.12
C GLY A 116 -4.13 -7.70 -3.26
N LEU A 117 -5.05 -6.81 -2.93
CA LEU A 117 -5.57 -5.81 -3.84
C LEU A 117 -4.66 -4.57 -3.86
N LEU A 118 -4.33 -4.07 -5.06
CA LEU A 118 -3.70 -2.77 -5.24
C LEU A 118 -4.69 -1.83 -5.93
N ASP A 119 -5.28 -0.94 -5.14
CA ASP A 119 -6.27 0.02 -5.61
C ASP A 119 -5.75 1.46 -5.47
N ALA A 120 -5.29 2.02 -6.56
CA ALA A 120 -4.84 3.40 -6.68
C ALA A 120 -5.71 4.21 -7.66
N ARG A 121 -6.98 3.81 -7.87
CA ARG A 121 -7.90 4.55 -8.77
C ARG A 121 -8.17 5.98 -8.31
N ASN A 122 -7.99 6.26 -7.01
CA ASN A 122 -8.18 7.58 -6.42
C ASN A 122 -6.85 8.35 -6.24
N LEU A 123 -5.70 7.77 -6.62
CA LEU A 123 -4.41 8.42 -6.62
C LEU A 123 -4.15 9.01 -8.02
N GLN A 124 -4.35 10.30 -8.18
CA GLN A 124 -4.15 10.99 -9.44
C GLN A 124 -2.67 11.08 -9.79
N SER A 125 -2.19 10.13 -10.59
CA SER A 125 -0.78 10.02 -10.94
C SER A 125 -0.47 10.66 -12.31
N GLY A 126 0.65 11.37 -12.40
CA GLY A 126 1.16 11.86 -13.69
C GLY A 126 1.60 10.69 -14.56
N TYR A 127 2.60 9.96 -14.11
CA TYR A 127 3.12 8.76 -14.76
C TYR A 127 2.96 7.55 -13.85
N VAL A 128 2.56 6.42 -14.43
CA VAL A 128 2.43 5.14 -13.72
C VAL A 128 3.26 4.07 -14.41
N PHE A 129 4.11 3.42 -13.63
CA PHE A 129 4.83 2.19 -13.99
C PHE A 129 4.27 1.07 -13.12
N ILE A 130 3.54 0.14 -13.71
CA ILE A 130 2.88 -0.93 -12.93
C ILE A 130 3.18 -2.31 -13.50
N SER A 131 3.51 -3.25 -12.61
CA SER A 131 3.68 -4.66 -12.93
C SER A 131 2.73 -5.50 -12.07
N ASN A 132 1.86 -6.27 -12.73
CA ASN A 132 0.95 -7.20 -12.09
C ASN A 132 1.40 -8.65 -12.33
N LYS A 133 1.88 -9.31 -11.26
CA LYS A 133 2.16 -10.76 -11.19
C LYS A 133 1.13 -11.50 -10.34
N SER A 134 0.11 -10.79 -9.87
CA SER A 134 -0.94 -11.29 -9.01
C SER A 134 -2.04 -11.98 -9.81
N SER A 135 -2.83 -12.79 -9.12
CA SER A 135 -4.13 -13.25 -9.63
C SER A 135 -5.23 -12.20 -9.47
N ASN A 136 -5.02 -11.19 -8.63
CA ASN A 136 -5.95 -10.08 -8.42
C ASN A 136 -5.71 -8.95 -9.41
N ASP A 137 -6.76 -8.20 -9.66
CA ASP A 137 -6.73 -7.01 -10.49
C ASP A 137 -6.05 -5.84 -9.76
N CYS A 138 -5.42 -4.95 -10.52
CA CYS A 138 -4.87 -3.69 -10.05
C CYS A 138 -5.63 -2.54 -10.69
N TYR A 139 -5.79 -1.44 -9.94
CA TYR A 139 -6.52 -0.26 -10.40
C TYR A 139 -5.65 0.99 -10.26
N VAL A 140 -5.57 1.80 -11.31
CA VAL A 140 -4.76 3.03 -11.33
C VAL A 140 -5.47 4.18 -12.02
N HIS A 141 -5.11 5.42 -11.64
CA HIS A 141 -5.50 6.63 -12.36
C HIS A 141 -4.26 7.31 -12.95
N VAL A 142 -4.28 7.56 -14.27
CA VAL A 142 -3.11 8.03 -15.02
C VAL A 142 -3.44 9.26 -15.84
N LYS A 143 -2.65 10.32 -15.69
CA LYS A 143 -2.85 11.59 -16.42
C LYS A 143 -2.00 11.72 -17.69
N GLN A 144 -0.76 11.24 -17.67
CA GLN A 144 0.22 11.52 -18.74
C GLN A 144 0.74 10.27 -19.42
N GLY A 145 1.29 9.33 -18.68
CA GLY A 145 1.88 8.12 -19.26
C GLY A 145 1.70 6.88 -18.40
N LEU A 146 1.37 5.77 -19.06
CA LEU A 146 1.20 4.43 -18.48
C LEU A 146 2.21 3.47 -19.08
N ASN A 147 3.01 2.82 -18.22
CA ASN A 147 3.78 1.63 -18.57
C ASN A 147 3.27 0.46 -17.73
N ALA A 148 2.57 -0.48 -18.38
CA ALA A 148 1.88 -1.57 -17.71
C ALA A 148 2.42 -2.93 -18.16
N THR A 149 2.81 -3.77 -17.20
CA THR A 149 3.29 -5.13 -17.43
C THR A 149 2.38 -6.14 -16.74
N ILE A 150 1.81 -7.06 -17.52
CA ILE A 150 1.03 -8.21 -17.05
C ILE A 150 1.91 -9.46 -17.08
N GLN A 151 2.00 -10.19 -15.95
CA GLN A 151 2.77 -11.42 -15.85
C GLN A 151 1.94 -12.61 -15.31
N SER A 152 0.63 -12.39 -15.02
CA SER A 152 -0.27 -13.40 -14.47
C SER A 152 -1.68 -13.20 -15.03
N ILE A 153 -2.68 -13.79 -14.34
CA ILE A 153 -4.10 -13.75 -14.76
C ILE A 153 -4.82 -12.47 -14.35
N GLY A 154 -4.33 -11.72 -13.37
CA GLY A 154 -4.94 -10.47 -12.92
C GLY A 154 -4.77 -9.35 -13.95
N ASN A 155 -5.79 -8.52 -14.07
CA ASN A 155 -5.82 -7.39 -15.00
C ASN A 155 -5.22 -6.12 -14.38
N ILE A 156 -4.90 -5.15 -15.23
CA ILE A 156 -4.64 -3.77 -14.82
C ILE A 156 -5.74 -2.91 -15.43
N TYR A 157 -6.57 -2.34 -14.56
CA TYR A 157 -7.58 -1.35 -14.93
C TYR A 157 -7.03 0.04 -14.75
N TYR A 158 -7.20 0.91 -15.75
CA TYR A 158 -6.76 2.29 -15.63
C TYR A 158 -7.87 3.27 -16.03
N THR A 159 -7.89 4.42 -15.34
CA THR A 159 -8.70 5.60 -15.67
C THR A 159 -7.81 6.77 -16.07
N GLY A 160 -8.41 7.83 -16.58
CA GLY A 160 -7.72 9.02 -17.10
C GLY A 160 -7.44 8.90 -18.60
N ASN A 161 -6.73 9.89 -19.14
CA ASN A 161 -6.44 9.98 -20.57
C ASN A 161 -4.93 10.15 -20.81
N PRO A 162 -4.12 9.13 -20.51
CA PRO A 162 -2.68 9.20 -20.76
C PRO A 162 -2.39 9.30 -22.27
N LYS A 163 -1.43 10.13 -22.62
CA LYS A 163 -1.01 10.30 -24.03
C LYS A 163 -0.12 9.16 -24.48
N ASP A 164 0.68 8.61 -23.57
CA ASP A 164 1.62 7.54 -23.85
C ASP A 164 1.21 6.29 -23.08
N ILE A 165 0.94 5.21 -23.80
CA ILE A 165 0.60 3.91 -23.19
C ILE A 165 1.54 2.86 -23.79
N GLN A 166 2.32 2.23 -22.90
CA GLN A 166 3.17 1.10 -23.22
C GLN A 166 2.69 -0.11 -22.42
N THR A 167 2.45 -1.22 -23.10
CA THR A 167 1.99 -2.44 -22.46
C THR A 167 2.89 -3.62 -22.84
N THR A 168 3.22 -4.44 -21.84
CA THR A 168 3.91 -5.73 -22.02
C THR A 168 3.06 -6.81 -21.40
N ILE A 169 2.52 -7.72 -22.21
CA ILE A 169 1.60 -8.76 -21.77
C ILE A 169 2.27 -10.12 -21.93
N ASN A 170 2.70 -10.71 -20.79
CA ASN A 170 3.34 -12.01 -20.70
C ASN A 170 2.47 -13.05 -19.97
N GLY A 171 1.25 -12.68 -19.58
CA GLY A 171 0.27 -13.52 -18.90
C GLY A 171 -1.11 -13.42 -19.54
N PRO A 172 -2.12 -14.18 -19.05
CA PRO A 172 -3.49 -14.17 -19.57
C PRO A 172 -4.29 -12.90 -19.27
N GLY A 173 -3.86 -12.09 -18.27
CA GLY A 173 -4.52 -10.83 -17.91
C GLY A 173 -4.44 -9.77 -19.01
N SER A 174 -5.17 -8.69 -18.84
CA SER A 174 -5.32 -7.60 -19.81
C SER A 174 -5.12 -6.23 -19.17
N VAL A 175 -4.77 -5.23 -19.99
CA VAL A 175 -4.75 -3.81 -19.60
C VAL A 175 -6.02 -3.19 -20.16
N ILE A 176 -6.87 -2.64 -19.29
CA ILE A 176 -8.25 -2.25 -19.60
C ILE A 176 -8.50 -0.81 -19.16
N HIS A 177 -8.96 0.03 -20.07
CA HIS A 177 -9.49 1.36 -19.74
C HIS A 177 -10.95 1.24 -19.28
N PHE A 178 -11.34 1.92 -18.18
CA PHE A 178 -12.69 1.83 -17.62
C PHE A 178 -13.23 3.18 -17.12
#